data_da7cdd723208822fedacfc7ea2c8ef2f
#
_entry.id   da7cdd723208822fedacfc7ea2c8ef2f
#
_cell.length_a   1.000
_cell.length_b   1.000
_cell.length_c   1.000
_cell.angle_alpha   90.00
_cell.angle_beta   90.00
_cell.angle_gamma   90.00
#
_symmetry.space_group_name_H-M   'P 1'
#
loop_
_entity.id
_entity.type
_entity.pdbx_description
1 polymer ?
#
loop_
_entity_poly.entity_id
_entity_poly.type
_entity_poly.pdbx_seq_one_letter_code
_entity_poly.pdbx_strand_id
1 'polypeptide(L)'
;MLKQRVITALVLLAVFLPALFAPVAAPFLALTLALIAAAAWEWARLNGLAGAPALATGLLCAALCAGLWLGGAVARPLPALWLGVGALWIAGGAWLLRRGVAGWPRVPLIARWCAGLAVLTAAWLAMAQAHGMGVNFLLSVLALVWTADIGAYFAGRALGGRLTHGAKLARNISPGKSWEGVWGGMAGVLLLAAGWAWLDDAARPSLFARMHQAGPLWLALGALLLAGMSVVGDLAESLVKRSAGMKDSSGLLPGHGGVLDRIDALLPTLPLALALIGLMD
;
A
#
# COMPACT_ATOMS: atom_id res chain seq x y z
N MET A 1 -19.77 -1.87 17.92
CA MET A 1 -18.46 -1.66 17.26
C MET A 1 -17.83 -2.94 16.72
N LEU A 2 -17.57 -4.01 17.53
CA LEU A 2 -16.93 -5.25 17.01
C LEU A 2 -17.80 -5.95 15.95
N LYS A 3 -19.10 -6.08 16.16
CA LYS A 3 -20.06 -6.71 15.21
C LYS A 3 -20.01 -6.04 13.83
N GLN A 4 -20.00 -4.70 13.76
CA GLN A 4 -19.90 -3.98 12.48
C GLN A 4 -18.58 -4.27 11.77
N ARG A 5 -17.45 -4.29 12.48
CA ARG A 5 -16.15 -4.64 11.93
C ARG A 5 -16.14 -6.03 11.31
N VAL A 6 -16.64 -7.03 12.06
CA VAL A 6 -16.70 -8.41 11.57
C VAL A 6 -17.57 -8.50 10.31
N ILE A 7 -18.76 -7.89 10.31
CA ILE A 7 -19.66 -7.91 9.15
C ILE A 7 -19.00 -7.27 7.93
N THR A 8 -18.41 -6.07 8.09
CA THR A 8 -17.74 -5.37 6.98
C THR A 8 -16.56 -6.19 6.43
N ALA A 9 -15.74 -6.81 7.31
CA ALA A 9 -14.66 -7.68 6.88
C ALA A 9 -15.16 -8.89 6.09
N LEU A 10 -16.21 -9.56 6.57
CA LEU A 10 -16.80 -10.71 5.88
C LEU A 10 -17.40 -10.34 4.52
N VAL A 11 -18.08 -9.20 4.41
CA VAL A 11 -18.62 -8.69 3.14
C VAL A 11 -17.49 -8.37 2.16
N LEU A 12 -16.45 -7.67 2.63
CA LEU A 12 -15.28 -7.36 1.79
C LEU A 12 -14.60 -8.64 1.29
N LEU A 13 -14.39 -9.61 2.16
CA LEU A 13 -13.79 -10.91 1.76
C LEU A 13 -14.70 -11.67 0.79
N ALA A 14 -16.02 -11.69 1.04
CA ALA A 14 -16.98 -12.37 0.17
C ALA A 14 -17.04 -11.77 -1.24
N VAL A 15 -16.70 -10.49 -1.41
CA VAL A 15 -16.61 -9.84 -2.74
C VAL A 15 -15.20 -9.95 -3.32
N PHE A 16 -14.18 -9.75 -2.48
CA PHE A 16 -12.78 -9.71 -2.94
C PHE A 16 -12.26 -11.09 -3.37
N LEU A 17 -12.52 -12.15 -2.58
CA LEU A 17 -11.99 -13.47 -2.90
C LEU A 17 -12.52 -14.04 -4.22
N PRO A 18 -13.83 -14.02 -4.53
CA PRO A 18 -14.31 -14.46 -5.83
C PRO A 18 -13.75 -13.64 -7.00
N ALA A 19 -13.57 -12.33 -6.82
CA ALA A 19 -12.96 -11.48 -7.84
C ALA A 19 -11.48 -11.81 -8.05
N LEU A 20 -10.73 -12.06 -6.97
CA LEU A 20 -9.31 -12.41 -6.99
C LEU A 20 -9.04 -13.75 -7.69
N PHE A 21 -9.89 -14.75 -7.42
CA PHE A 21 -9.75 -16.11 -7.97
C PHE A 21 -10.56 -16.34 -9.24
N ALA A 22 -11.18 -15.29 -9.80
CA ALA A 22 -11.93 -15.42 -11.06
C ALA A 22 -11.02 -15.91 -12.20
N PRO A 23 -11.53 -16.75 -13.12
CA PRO A 23 -10.73 -17.27 -14.24
C PRO A 23 -10.29 -16.19 -15.23
N VAL A 24 -10.94 -15.02 -15.18
CA VAL A 24 -10.59 -13.83 -15.98
C VAL A 24 -10.29 -12.66 -15.08
N ALA A 25 -9.35 -11.79 -15.46
CA ALA A 25 -8.92 -10.68 -14.63
C ALA A 25 -9.97 -9.55 -14.45
N ALA A 26 -10.96 -9.48 -15.36
CA ALA A 26 -11.90 -8.34 -15.40
C ALA A 26 -12.65 -8.09 -14.08
N PRO A 27 -13.20 -9.08 -13.34
CA PRO A 27 -13.86 -8.84 -12.07
C PRO A 27 -12.93 -8.21 -11.03
N PHE A 28 -11.68 -8.68 -10.94
CA PHE A 28 -10.68 -8.14 -10.02
C PHE A 28 -10.30 -6.70 -10.38
N LEU A 29 -10.03 -6.44 -11.66
CA LEU A 29 -9.68 -5.11 -12.16
C LEU A 29 -10.82 -4.11 -11.94
N ALA A 30 -12.07 -4.50 -12.22
CA ALA A 30 -13.24 -3.65 -12.01
C ALA A 30 -13.47 -3.34 -10.53
N LEU A 31 -13.36 -4.35 -9.65
CA LEU A 31 -13.50 -4.15 -8.20
C LEU A 31 -12.44 -3.21 -7.66
N THR A 32 -11.17 -3.47 -8.00
CA THR A 32 -10.06 -2.63 -7.53
C THR A 32 -10.10 -1.23 -8.13
N LEU A 33 -10.62 -1.05 -9.36
CA LEU A 33 -10.87 0.25 -9.96
C LEU A 33 -11.93 1.04 -9.17
N ALA A 34 -13.01 0.40 -8.75
CA ALA A 34 -14.02 1.06 -7.91
C ALA A 34 -13.44 1.47 -6.55
N LEU A 35 -12.61 0.61 -5.94
CA LEU A 35 -11.96 0.92 -4.67
C LEU A 35 -10.95 2.07 -4.80
N ILE A 36 -10.13 2.10 -5.86
CA ILE A 36 -9.15 3.18 -6.04
C ILE A 36 -9.84 4.52 -6.38
N ALA A 37 -10.98 4.49 -7.08
CA ALA A 37 -11.79 5.69 -7.31
C ALA A 37 -12.35 6.26 -6.00
N ALA A 38 -12.80 5.39 -5.09
CA ALA A 38 -13.22 5.79 -3.75
C ALA A 38 -12.04 6.38 -2.95
N ALA A 39 -10.86 5.76 -2.99
CA ALA A 39 -9.66 6.29 -2.36
C ALA A 39 -9.24 7.66 -2.94
N ALA A 40 -9.41 7.88 -4.23
CA ALA A 40 -9.13 9.19 -4.87
C ALA A 40 -10.13 10.27 -4.43
N TRP A 41 -11.40 9.91 -4.26
CA TRP A 41 -12.39 10.80 -3.65
C TRP A 41 -12.03 11.15 -2.21
N GLU A 42 -11.59 10.18 -1.40
CA GLU A 42 -11.11 10.41 -0.03
C GLU A 42 -9.88 11.32 -0.01
N TRP A 43 -8.91 11.06 -0.90
CA TRP A 43 -7.73 11.90 -1.05
C TRP A 43 -8.08 13.36 -1.35
N ALA A 44 -9.01 13.60 -2.27
CA ALA A 44 -9.48 14.95 -2.59
C ALA A 44 -10.06 15.65 -1.36
N ARG A 45 -10.90 14.95 -0.58
CA ARG A 45 -11.49 15.46 0.65
C ARG A 45 -10.45 15.80 1.71
N LEU A 46 -9.47 14.94 1.93
CA LEU A 46 -8.35 15.19 2.85
C LEU A 46 -7.53 16.43 2.45
N ASN A 47 -7.54 16.80 1.18
CA ASN A 47 -6.87 17.99 0.67
C ASN A 47 -7.79 19.21 0.51
N GLY A 48 -8.98 19.19 1.11
CA GLY A 48 -9.87 20.35 1.19
C GLY A 48 -10.84 20.49 0.02
N LEU A 49 -10.91 19.52 -0.91
CA LEU A 49 -11.92 19.48 -1.94
C LEU A 49 -13.18 18.76 -1.38
N ALA A 50 -14.37 19.34 -1.59
CA ALA A 50 -15.63 18.76 -1.11
C ALA A 50 -16.68 18.74 -2.23
N GLY A 51 -17.74 17.92 -2.06
CA GLY A 51 -18.84 17.83 -3.02
C GLY A 51 -18.40 17.39 -4.41
N ALA A 52 -18.84 18.11 -5.43
CA ALA A 52 -18.61 17.79 -6.84
C ALA A 52 -17.11 17.70 -7.23
N PRO A 53 -16.19 18.59 -6.80
CA PRO A 53 -14.76 18.45 -7.08
C PRO A 53 -14.13 17.16 -6.52
N ALA A 54 -14.54 16.72 -5.34
CA ALA A 54 -14.04 15.47 -4.78
C ALA A 54 -14.56 14.26 -5.58
N LEU A 55 -15.84 14.25 -5.94
CA LEU A 55 -16.42 13.20 -6.78
C LEU A 55 -15.75 13.17 -8.17
N ALA A 56 -15.55 14.32 -8.78
CA ALA A 56 -14.87 14.45 -10.07
C ALA A 56 -13.43 13.88 -10.01
N THR A 57 -12.72 14.04 -8.87
CA THR A 57 -11.39 13.44 -8.66
C THR A 57 -11.46 11.92 -8.66
N GLY A 58 -12.44 11.32 -7.98
CA GLY A 58 -12.66 9.88 -8.01
C GLY A 58 -12.94 9.34 -9.41
N LEU A 59 -13.84 10.03 -10.13
CA LEU A 59 -14.20 9.68 -11.51
C LEU A 59 -13.01 9.85 -12.48
N LEU A 60 -12.22 10.90 -12.31
CA LEU A 60 -11.00 11.10 -13.11
C LEU A 60 -9.98 9.99 -12.87
N CYS A 61 -9.76 9.59 -11.62
CA CYS A 61 -8.89 8.46 -11.29
C CYS A 61 -9.40 7.17 -11.95
N ALA A 62 -10.70 6.90 -11.86
CA ALA A 62 -11.32 5.76 -12.52
C ALA A 62 -11.13 5.81 -14.05
N ALA A 63 -11.31 6.97 -14.66
CA ALA A 63 -11.11 7.14 -16.11
C ALA A 63 -9.66 6.93 -16.53
N LEU A 64 -8.69 7.43 -15.74
CA LEU A 64 -7.25 7.18 -15.98
C LEU A 64 -6.93 5.69 -15.89
N CYS A 65 -7.38 5.00 -14.84
CA CYS A 65 -7.18 3.56 -14.67
C CYS A 65 -7.85 2.75 -15.78
N ALA A 66 -9.09 3.08 -16.15
CA ALA A 66 -9.79 2.44 -17.25
C ALA A 66 -9.07 2.67 -18.60
N GLY A 67 -8.57 3.88 -18.84
CA GLY A 67 -7.74 4.20 -20.01
C GLY A 67 -6.48 3.37 -20.09
N LEU A 68 -5.77 3.17 -18.96
CA LEU A 68 -4.60 2.29 -18.87
C LEU A 68 -4.98 0.82 -19.13
N TRP A 69 -6.12 0.37 -18.64
CA TRP A 69 -6.61 -0.99 -18.87
C TRP A 69 -6.93 -1.21 -20.35
N LEU A 70 -7.77 -0.37 -20.91
CA LEU A 70 -8.19 -0.44 -22.32
C LEU A 70 -7.01 -0.23 -23.29
N GLY A 71 -6.03 0.59 -22.92
CA GLY A 71 -4.78 0.80 -23.65
C GLY A 71 -3.77 -0.35 -23.53
N GLY A 72 -4.10 -1.40 -22.76
CA GLY A 72 -3.28 -2.60 -22.61
C GLY A 72 -2.04 -2.41 -21.71
N ALA A 73 -1.96 -1.32 -20.93
CA ALA A 73 -0.83 -1.09 -20.02
C ALA A 73 -0.73 -2.16 -18.91
N VAL A 74 -1.86 -2.76 -18.53
CA VAL A 74 -1.92 -3.83 -17.53
C VAL A 74 -1.12 -5.07 -17.94
N ALA A 75 -1.06 -5.37 -19.25
CA ALA A 75 -0.38 -6.54 -19.78
C ALA A 75 1.08 -6.27 -20.22
N ARG A 76 1.52 -5.01 -20.21
CA ARG A 76 2.86 -4.63 -20.69
C ARG A 76 3.84 -4.54 -19.53
N PRO A 77 5.06 -5.11 -19.62
CA PRO A 77 6.10 -4.84 -18.63
C PRO A 77 6.51 -3.36 -18.70
N LEU A 78 6.59 -2.70 -17.55
CA LEU A 78 6.91 -1.27 -17.43
C LEU A 78 8.05 -1.05 -16.41
N PRO A 79 9.23 -1.69 -16.56
CA PRO A 79 10.28 -1.65 -15.54
C PRO A 79 10.76 -0.23 -15.24
N ALA A 80 10.96 0.60 -16.27
CA ALA A 80 11.37 2.00 -16.08
C ALA A 80 10.35 2.83 -15.30
N LEU A 81 9.05 2.59 -15.52
CA LEU A 81 7.98 3.23 -14.74
C LEU A 81 8.09 2.86 -13.27
N TRP A 82 8.23 1.56 -12.97
CA TRP A 82 8.28 1.08 -11.59
C TRP A 82 9.53 1.55 -10.85
N LEU A 83 10.67 1.60 -11.51
CA LEU A 83 11.89 2.19 -10.95
C LEU A 83 11.69 3.68 -10.65
N GLY A 84 11.09 4.44 -11.57
CA GLY A 84 10.77 5.85 -11.35
C GLY A 84 9.79 6.07 -10.20
N VAL A 85 8.69 5.32 -10.15
CA VAL A 85 7.70 5.39 -9.07
C VAL A 85 8.31 4.96 -7.73
N GLY A 86 9.14 3.90 -7.72
CA GLY A 86 9.85 3.46 -6.52
C GLY A 86 10.81 4.52 -5.99
N ALA A 87 11.61 5.13 -6.86
CA ALA A 87 12.51 6.23 -6.50
C ALA A 87 11.74 7.46 -5.96
N LEU A 88 10.61 7.81 -6.59
CA LEU A 88 9.73 8.87 -6.11
C LEU A 88 9.15 8.56 -4.73
N TRP A 89 8.76 7.31 -4.45
CA TRP A 89 8.28 6.92 -3.13
C TRP A 89 9.38 7.01 -2.07
N ILE A 90 10.60 6.56 -2.36
CA ILE A 90 11.72 6.64 -1.42
C ILE A 90 12.07 8.11 -1.14
N ALA A 91 12.29 8.91 -2.17
CA ALA A 91 12.66 10.31 -2.02
C ALA A 91 11.50 11.17 -1.51
N GLY A 92 10.30 11.01 -2.10
CA GLY A 92 9.10 11.76 -1.74
C GLY A 92 8.59 11.41 -0.35
N GLY A 93 8.60 10.13 0.03
CA GLY A 93 8.24 9.67 1.38
C GLY A 93 9.19 10.24 2.43
N ALA A 94 10.49 10.16 2.20
CA ALA A 94 11.49 10.76 3.09
C ALA A 94 11.31 12.28 3.22
N TRP A 95 11.07 12.97 2.11
CA TRP A 95 10.82 14.41 2.10
C TRP A 95 9.53 14.76 2.86
N LEU A 96 8.44 14.02 2.63
CA LEU A 96 7.15 14.24 3.27
C LEU A 96 7.25 14.06 4.78
N LEU A 97 7.84 12.96 5.23
CA LEU A 97 8.00 12.68 6.65
C LEU A 97 8.89 13.71 7.37
N ARG A 98 9.94 14.22 6.70
CA ARG A 98 10.76 15.32 7.23
C ARG A 98 9.99 16.65 7.34
N ARG A 99 9.09 16.94 6.40
CA ARG A 99 8.23 18.13 6.44
C ARG A 99 7.21 18.09 7.57
N GLY A 100 6.75 16.90 7.92
CA GLY A 100 5.79 16.67 8.99
C GLY A 100 4.40 17.22 8.70
N VAL A 101 3.50 17.09 9.66
CA VAL A 101 2.08 17.45 9.56
C VAL A 101 1.88 18.92 9.15
N ALA A 102 2.64 19.85 9.76
CA ALA A 102 2.53 21.28 9.47
C ALA A 102 3.10 21.69 8.10
N GLY A 103 3.94 20.84 7.50
CA GLY A 103 4.55 21.11 6.20
C GLY A 103 3.63 20.77 5.02
N TRP A 104 2.72 19.81 5.18
CA TRP A 104 1.83 19.37 4.10
C TRP A 104 0.91 20.47 3.56
N PRO A 105 0.20 21.26 4.40
CA PRO A 105 -0.65 22.34 3.90
C PRO A 105 0.09 23.46 3.16
N ARG A 106 1.41 23.57 3.33
CA ARG A 106 2.26 24.55 2.62
C ARG A 106 2.56 24.12 1.17
N VAL A 107 2.34 22.87 0.83
CA VAL A 107 2.44 22.38 -0.55
C VAL A 107 1.21 22.87 -1.32
N PRO A 108 1.37 23.47 -2.51
CA PRO A 108 0.25 23.94 -3.32
C PRO A 108 -0.81 22.85 -3.53
N LEU A 109 -2.10 23.21 -3.42
CA LEU A 109 -3.22 22.27 -3.53
C LEU A 109 -3.11 21.41 -4.81
N ILE A 110 -2.79 22.06 -5.94
CA ILE A 110 -2.70 21.37 -7.22
C ILE A 110 -1.60 20.30 -7.21
N ALA A 111 -0.45 20.57 -6.57
CA ALA A 111 0.64 19.62 -6.44
C ALA A 111 0.23 18.41 -5.56
N ARG A 112 -0.46 18.66 -4.44
CA ARG A 112 -0.99 17.60 -3.56
C ARG A 112 -2.03 16.74 -4.30
N TRP A 113 -2.91 17.38 -5.04
CA TRP A 113 -3.95 16.73 -5.82
C TRP A 113 -3.35 15.86 -6.92
N CYS A 114 -2.45 16.42 -7.75
CA CYS A 114 -1.76 15.67 -8.81
C CYS A 114 -0.93 14.51 -8.25
N ALA A 115 -0.21 14.73 -7.15
CA ALA A 115 0.58 13.67 -6.50
C ALA A 115 -0.30 12.49 -6.07
N GLY A 116 -1.46 12.76 -5.46
CA GLY A 116 -2.40 11.70 -5.06
C GLY A 116 -2.98 10.94 -6.26
N LEU A 117 -3.41 11.64 -7.30
CA LEU A 117 -3.88 10.99 -8.52
C LEU A 117 -2.81 10.09 -9.14
N ALA A 118 -1.58 10.59 -9.25
CA ALA A 118 -0.47 9.82 -9.80
C ALA A 118 -0.16 8.58 -8.96
N VAL A 119 -0.07 8.73 -7.63
CA VAL A 119 0.20 7.63 -6.70
C VAL A 119 -0.90 6.58 -6.74
N LEU A 120 -2.17 6.99 -6.69
CA LEU A 120 -3.32 6.07 -6.70
C LEU A 120 -3.45 5.34 -8.04
N THR A 121 -3.29 6.05 -9.16
CA THR A 121 -3.30 5.44 -10.50
C THR A 121 -2.14 4.45 -10.67
N ALA A 122 -0.94 4.80 -10.22
CA ALA A 122 0.22 3.91 -10.25
C ALA A 122 0.02 2.68 -9.36
N ALA A 123 -0.54 2.84 -8.15
CA ALA A 123 -0.83 1.73 -7.25
C ALA A 123 -1.86 0.76 -7.84
N TRP A 124 -2.92 1.28 -8.48
CA TRP A 124 -3.89 0.44 -9.17
C TRP A 124 -3.26 -0.32 -10.34
N LEU A 125 -2.45 0.34 -11.17
CA LEU A 125 -1.75 -0.31 -12.28
C LEU A 125 -0.78 -1.39 -11.78
N ALA A 126 -0.05 -1.12 -10.68
CA ALA A 126 0.83 -2.09 -10.06
C ALA A 126 0.05 -3.29 -9.50
N MET A 127 -1.09 -3.07 -8.86
CA MET A 127 -2.01 -4.11 -8.40
C MET A 127 -2.49 -4.99 -9.56
N ALA A 128 -2.89 -4.37 -10.66
CA ALA A 128 -3.37 -5.05 -11.85
C ALA A 128 -2.27 -5.91 -12.50
N GLN A 129 -1.06 -5.37 -12.63
CA GLN A 129 0.09 -6.12 -13.16
C GLN A 129 0.52 -7.25 -12.22
N ALA A 130 0.55 -7.00 -10.90
CA ALA A 130 0.85 -8.03 -9.91
C ALA A 130 -0.16 -9.20 -9.97
N HIS A 131 -1.46 -8.91 -10.16
CA HIS A 131 -2.47 -9.94 -10.40
C HIS A 131 -2.19 -10.71 -11.70
N GLY A 132 -1.79 -10.03 -12.77
CA GLY A 132 -1.39 -10.65 -14.06
C GLY A 132 -0.17 -11.56 -13.95
N MET A 133 0.75 -11.31 -13.00
CA MET A 133 1.89 -12.18 -12.69
C MET A 133 1.46 -13.47 -11.96
N GLY A 134 0.24 -13.51 -11.44
CA GLY A 134 -0.36 -14.64 -10.75
C GLY A 134 -0.87 -14.28 -9.35
N VAL A 135 -1.92 -14.98 -8.93
CA VAL A 135 -2.52 -14.77 -7.61
C VAL A 135 -1.52 -15.00 -6.48
N ASN A 136 -0.61 -15.98 -6.62
CA ASN A 136 0.43 -16.25 -5.62
C ASN A 136 1.40 -15.06 -5.47
N PHE A 137 1.78 -14.43 -6.58
CA PHE A 137 2.61 -13.23 -6.55
C PHE A 137 1.91 -12.10 -5.79
N LEU A 138 0.67 -11.79 -6.16
CA LEU A 138 -0.10 -10.73 -5.50
C LEU A 138 -0.33 -11.02 -4.02
N LEU A 139 -0.74 -12.25 -3.68
CA LEU A 139 -0.97 -12.65 -2.29
C LEU A 139 0.30 -12.53 -1.45
N SER A 140 1.48 -12.83 -2.01
CA SER A 140 2.74 -12.68 -1.27
C SER A 140 3.07 -11.21 -0.95
N VAL A 141 2.73 -10.26 -1.85
CA VAL A 141 2.84 -8.82 -1.56
C VAL A 141 1.85 -8.38 -0.49
N LEU A 142 0.58 -8.81 -0.58
CA LEU A 142 -0.44 -8.49 0.42
C LEU A 142 -0.07 -9.07 1.79
N ALA A 143 0.36 -10.33 1.83
CA ALA A 143 0.76 -11.02 3.06
C ALA A 143 1.99 -10.34 3.71
N LEU A 144 2.93 -9.82 2.92
CA LEU A 144 4.05 -9.03 3.41
C LEU A 144 3.56 -7.83 4.22
N VAL A 145 2.65 -7.03 3.64
CA VAL A 145 2.10 -5.84 4.30
C VAL A 145 1.34 -6.22 5.57
N TRP A 146 0.46 -7.22 5.50
CA TRP A 146 -0.29 -7.67 6.67
C TRP A 146 0.63 -8.21 7.77
N THR A 147 1.67 -8.96 7.42
CA THR A 147 2.64 -9.48 8.38
C THR A 147 3.46 -8.36 9.01
N ALA A 148 3.86 -7.35 8.22
CA ALA A 148 4.53 -6.16 8.75
C ALA A 148 3.65 -5.45 9.79
N ASP A 149 2.36 -5.24 9.50
CA ASP A 149 1.43 -4.56 10.42
C ASP A 149 1.13 -5.38 11.66
N ILE A 150 0.85 -6.68 11.50
CA ILE A 150 0.56 -7.59 12.62
C ILE A 150 1.79 -7.72 13.52
N GLY A 151 2.97 -7.95 12.93
CA GLY A 151 4.24 -8.03 13.65
C GLY A 151 4.56 -6.73 14.39
N ALA A 152 4.33 -5.58 13.72
CA ALA A 152 4.53 -4.28 14.32
C ALA A 152 3.57 -4.03 15.50
N TYR A 153 2.32 -4.45 15.40
CA TYR A 153 1.35 -4.34 16.47
C TYR A 153 1.76 -5.15 17.71
N PHE A 154 2.09 -6.43 17.53
CA PHE A 154 2.46 -7.30 18.67
C PHE A 154 3.79 -6.90 19.29
N ALA A 155 4.82 -6.67 18.50
CA ALA A 155 6.13 -6.24 19.00
C ALA A 155 6.06 -4.84 19.64
N GLY A 156 5.35 -3.91 19.02
CA GLY A 156 5.12 -2.57 19.59
C GLY A 156 4.37 -2.60 20.90
N ARG A 157 3.40 -3.50 21.07
CA ARG A 157 2.67 -3.68 22.33
C ARG A 157 3.51 -4.35 23.41
N ALA A 158 4.32 -5.35 23.05
CA ALA A 158 5.12 -6.13 24.02
C ALA A 158 6.40 -5.39 24.43
N LEU A 159 7.08 -4.72 23.49
CA LEU A 159 8.42 -4.16 23.65
C LEU A 159 8.48 -2.65 23.50
N GLY A 160 7.40 -2.00 23.06
CA GLY A 160 7.42 -0.57 22.72
C GLY A 160 7.98 0.34 23.80
N GLY A 161 9.04 1.05 23.45
CA GLY A 161 9.77 1.95 24.34
C GLY A 161 10.74 1.26 25.31
N ARG A 162 10.81 -0.07 25.35
CA ARG A 162 11.75 -0.79 26.24
C ARG A 162 13.19 -0.78 25.74
N LEU A 163 13.37 -0.94 24.43
CA LEU A 163 14.70 -1.00 23.81
C LEU A 163 15.20 0.39 23.39
N THR A 164 14.28 1.28 23.02
CA THR A 164 14.58 2.64 22.52
C THR A 164 14.41 3.73 23.58
N HIS A 165 14.31 3.37 24.88
CA HIS A 165 14.13 4.32 25.99
C HIS A 165 12.95 5.28 25.77
N GLY A 166 11.85 4.78 25.21
CA GLY A 166 10.64 5.57 24.96
C GLY A 166 10.63 6.35 23.65
N ALA A 167 11.64 6.20 22.79
CA ALA A 167 11.65 6.88 21.50
C ALA A 167 10.50 6.38 20.61
N LYS A 168 9.70 7.32 20.11
CA LYS A 168 8.59 7.05 19.19
C LYS A 168 9.06 7.17 17.75
N LEU A 169 8.49 6.34 16.85
CA LEU A 169 8.82 6.39 15.44
C LEU A 169 8.41 7.73 14.79
N ALA A 170 7.19 8.19 15.06
CA ALA A 170 6.65 9.41 14.47
C ALA A 170 5.62 10.05 15.44
N ARG A 171 6.09 10.70 16.52
CA ARG A 171 5.25 11.20 17.62
C ARG A 171 4.09 12.08 17.15
N ASN A 172 4.32 12.96 16.18
CA ASN A 172 3.35 13.96 15.73
C ASN A 172 2.41 13.42 14.62
N ILE A 173 2.72 12.27 14.01
CA ILE A 173 1.95 11.65 12.92
C ILE A 173 1.13 10.51 13.49
N SER A 174 1.80 9.55 14.13
CA SER A 174 1.21 8.35 14.70
C SER A 174 1.88 8.01 16.04
N PRO A 175 1.38 8.54 17.17
CA PRO A 175 2.02 8.39 18.48
C PRO A 175 2.03 6.95 19.02
N GLY A 176 1.20 6.06 18.43
CA GLY A 176 1.15 4.64 18.78
C GLY A 176 2.30 3.82 18.19
N LYS A 177 2.95 4.31 17.13
CA LYS A 177 4.03 3.55 16.45
C LYS A 177 5.36 3.70 17.18
N SER A 178 6.07 2.57 17.34
CA SER A 178 7.40 2.48 17.97
C SER A 178 8.42 1.84 17.04
N TRP A 179 9.69 2.08 17.28
CA TRP A 179 10.78 1.45 16.54
C TRP A 179 10.80 -0.07 16.73
N GLU A 180 10.52 -0.54 17.95
CA GLU A 180 10.42 -1.97 18.27
C GLU A 180 9.30 -2.64 17.47
N GLY A 181 8.21 -1.91 17.22
CA GLY A 181 7.16 -2.38 16.33
C GLY A 181 7.68 -2.57 14.91
N VAL A 182 8.40 -1.59 14.35
CA VAL A 182 8.98 -1.72 12.99
C VAL A 182 9.93 -2.91 12.91
N TRP A 183 10.82 -3.09 13.90
CA TRP A 183 11.75 -4.22 13.92
C TRP A 183 11.02 -5.57 14.02
N GLY A 184 9.95 -5.64 14.83
CA GLY A 184 9.12 -6.84 14.92
C GLY A 184 8.37 -7.16 13.63
N GLY A 185 7.84 -6.13 12.95
CA GLY A 185 7.24 -6.28 11.63
C GLY A 185 8.25 -6.78 10.59
N MET A 186 9.45 -6.18 10.54
CA MET A 186 10.55 -6.61 9.64
C MET A 186 10.99 -8.04 9.91
N ALA A 187 11.14 -8.44 11.18
CA ALA A 187 11.47 -9.81 11.54
C ALA A 187 10.38 -10.79 11.11
N GLY A 188 9.11 -10.46 11.33
CA GLY A 188 7.97 -11.26 10.87
C GLY A 188 7.96 -11.42 9.35
N VAL A 189 8.24 -10.35 8.60
CA VAL A 189 8.31 -10.38 7.13
C VAL A 189 9.47 -11.24 6.64
N LEU A 190 10.65 -11.21 7.29
CA LEU A 190 11.76 -12.08 6.92
C LEU A 190 11.42 -13.56 7.13
N LEU A 191 10.76 -13.89 8.25
CA LEU A 191 10.31 -15.26 8.51
C LEU A 191 9.26 -15.71 7.49
N LEU A 192 8.29 -14.84 7.19
CA LEU A 192 7.29 -15.11 6.14
C LEU A 192 7.96 -15.33 4.79
N ALA A 193 8.88 -14.45 4.39
CA ALA A 193 9.56 -14.51 3.11
C ALA A 193 10.37 -15.79 2.93
N ALA A 194 11.13 -16.18 3.95
CA ALA A 194 11.90 -17.41 3.95
C ALA A 194 11.00 -18.66 3.89
N GLY A 195 9.97 -18.72 4.73
CA GLY A 195 9.02 -19.84 4.76
C GLY A 195 8.21 -19.98 3.48
N TRP A 196 7.75 -18.85 2.92
CA TRP A 196 6.97 -18.86 1.68
C TRP A 196 7.85 -19.27 0.48
N ALA A 197 9.06 -18.70 0.36
CA ALA A 197 9.99 -19.08 -0.72
C ALA A 197 10.39 -20.56 -0.67
N TRP A 198 10.47 -21.17 0.53
CA TRP A 198 10.76 -22.59 0.70
C TRP A 198 9.59 -23.51 0.33
N LEU A 199 8.34 -23.05 0.56
CA LEU A 199 7.11 -23.80 0.29
C LEU A 199 6.54 -23.55 -1.12
N ASP A 200 7.14 -22.64 -1.88
CA ASP A 200 6.55 -22.11 -3.11
C ASP A 200 6.56 -23.08 -4.28
N ASP A 201 5.53 -22.99 -5.12
CA ASP A 201 5.46 -23.76 -6.36
C ASP A 201 6.24 -23.04 -7.48
N ALA A 202 7.20 -23.74 -8.05
CA ALA A 202 8.03 -23.23 -9.15
C ALA A 202 7.21 -22.83 -10.40
N ALA A 203 6.01 -23.42 -10.61
CA ALA A 203 5.17 -23.11 -11.75
C ALA A 203 4.51 -21.73 -11.67
N ARG A 204 4.29 -21.22 -10.46
CA ARG A 204 3.65 -19.91 -10.21
C ARG A 204 4.34 -19.18 -9.05
N PRO A 205 5.59 -18.70 -9.27
CA PRO A 205 6.41 -18.19 -8.19
C PRO A 205 5.83 -16.91 -7.59
N SER A 206 5.88 -16.84 -6.25
CA SER A 206 5.58 -15.65 -5.48
C SER A 206 6.65 -14.57 -5.68
N LEU A 207 6.42 -13.38 -5.13
CA LEU A 207 7.46 -12.36 -5.00
C LEU A 207 8.70 -12.90 -4.27
N PHE A 208 8.50 -13.67 -3.19
CA PHE A 208 9.59 -14.19 -2.39
C PHE A 208 10.43 -15.24 -3.11
N ALA A 209 9.78 -16.14 -3.86
CA ALA A 209 10.50 -17.13 -4.65
C ALA A 209 11.34 -16.47 -5.76
N ARG A 210 10.79 -15.47 -6.45
CA ARG A 210 11.55 -14.71 -7.48
C ARG A 210 12.76 -14.00 -6.87
N MET A 211 12.60 -13.32 -5.72
CA MET A 211 13.72 -12.71 -5.02
C MET A 211 14.74 -13.75 -4.53
N HIS A 212 14.29 -14.93 -4.07
CA HIS A 212 15.18 -16.00 -3.63
C HIS A 212 15.98 -16.61 -4.78
N GLN A 213 15.37 -16.76 -5.96
CA GLN A 213 16.05 -17.22 -7.17
C GLN A 213 17.19 -16.28 -7.61
N ALA A 214 16.99 -14.96 -7.43
CA ALA A 214 18.06 -13.97 -7.65
C ALA A 214 19.16 -14.02 -6.57
N GLY A 215 18.86 -14.60 -5.40
CA GLY A 215 19.78 -14.83 -4.31
C GLY A 215 19.21 -14.53 -2.93
N PRO A 216 19.72 -15.18 -1.86
CA PRO A 216 19.20 -14.99 -0.51
C PRO A 216 19.35 -13.54 0.00
N LEU A 217 20.37 -12.82 -0.48
CA LEU A 217 20.55 -11.41 -0.15
C LEU A 217 19.46 -10.53 -0.80
N TRP A 218 19.05 -10.83 -2.04
CA TRP A 218 17.93 -10.17 -2.70
C TRP A 218 16.63 -10.39 -1.94
N LEU A 219 16.37 -11.62 -1.49
CA LEU A 219 15.22 -11.93 -0.65
C LEU A 219 15.21 -11.08 0.63
N ALA A 220 16.32 -11.08 1.38
CA ALA A 220 16.40 -10.38 2.65
C ALA A 220 16.28 -8.86 2.49
N LEU A 221 17.08 -8.25 1.60
CA LEU A 221 17.08 -6.81 1.39
C LEU A 221 15.77 -6.33 0.74
N GLY A 222 15.24 -7.06 -0.23
CA GLY A 222 13.96 -6.74 -0.87
C GLY A 222 12.79 -6.81 0.13
N ALA A 223 12.74 -7.86 0.94
CA ALA A 223 11.70 -8.00 1.97
C ALA A 223 11.79 -6.88 3.02
N LEU A 224 12.99 -6.52 3.48
CA LEU A 224 13.19 -5.40 4.43
C LEU A 224 12.84 -4.04 3.81
N LEU A 225 13.22 -3.80 2.55
CA LEU A 225 12.86 -2.57 1.85
C LEU A 225 11.34 -2.44 1.74
N LEU A 226 10.66 -3.48 1.29
CA LEU A 226 9.19 -3.46 1.14
C LEU A 226 8.48 -3.31 2.49
N ALA A 227 8.94 -4.00 3.54
CA ALA A 227 8.41 -3.84 4.89
C ALA A 227 8.64 -2.41 5.42
N GLY A 228 9.80 -1.82 5.20
CA GLY A 228 10.08 -0.43 5.55
C GLY A 228 9.20 0.55 4.79
N MET A 229 8.99 0.31 3.50
CA MET A 229 8.15 1.16 2.67
C MET A 229 6.65 1.02 2.97
N SER A 230 6.18 -0.14 3.45
CA SER A 230 4.82 -0.26 3.98
C SER A 230 4.58 0.68 5.16
N VAL A 231 5.55 0.77 6.06
CA VAL A 231 5.50 1.73 7.18
C VAL A 231 5.52 3.18 6.70
N VAL A 232 6.31 3.49 5.66
CA VAL A 232 6.35 4.83 5.05
C VAL A 232 4.99 5.20 4.43
N GLY A 233 4.33 4.26 3.74
CA GLY A 233 3.01 4.48 3.15
C GLY A 233 1.96 4.84 4.20
N ASP A 234 1.83 4.03 5.26
CA ASP A 234 0.91 4.30 6.37
C ASP A 234 1.25 5.62 7.08
N LEU A 235 2.54 5.93 7.31
CA LEU A 235 2.92 7.22 7.91
C LEU A 235 2.60 8.40 6.98
N ALA A 236 2.77 8.26 5.67
CA ALA A 236 2.46 9.30 4.70
C ALA A 236 0.95 9.61 4.70
N GLU A 237 0.12 8.58 4.65
CA GLU A 237 -1.33 8.71 4.73
C GLU A 237 -1.78 9.29 6.07
N SER A 238 -1.24 8.76 7.18
CA SER A 238 -1.49 9.28 8.52
C SER A 238 -1.13 10.76 8.64
N LEU A 239 0.00 11.20 8.06
CA LEU A 239 0.42 12.61 8.04
C LEU A 239 -0.62 13.48 7.32
N VAL A 240 -1.10 13.05 6.15
CA VAL A 240 -2.12 13.78 5.39
C VAL A 240 -3.42 13.87 6.18
N LYS A 241 -3.89 12.79 6.81
CA LYS A 241 -5.06 12.80 7.70
C LYS A 241 -4.91 13.80 8.84
N ARG A 242 -3.76 13.77 9.53
CA ARG A 242 -3.50 14.72 10.64
C ARG A 242 -3.46 16.17 10.16
N SER A 243 -2.93 16.43 8.97
CA SER A 243 -2.92 17.79 8.39
C SER A 243 -4.32 18.32 8.08
N ALA A 244 -5.26 17.41 7.78
CA ALA A 244 -6.68 17.72 7.58
C ALA A 244 -7.50 17.72 8.90
N GLY A 245 -6.86 17.49 10.07
CA GLY A 245 -7.56 17.37 11.34
C GLY A 245 -8.38 16.08 11.51
N MET A 246 -8.16 15.10 10.64
CA MET A 246 -8.91 13.85 10.61
C MET A 246 -8.09 12.67 11.17
N LYS A 247 -8.78 11.63 11.60
CA LYS A 247 -8.18 10.37 12.05
C LYS A 247 -8.30 9.28 10.98
N ASP A 248 -9.44 9.16 10.35
CA ASP A 248 -9.75 8.20 9.30
C ASP A 248 -10.00 8.97 7.99
N SER A 249 -9.69 8.39 6.83
CA SER A 249 -9.87 9.07 5.53
C SER A 249 -11.33 9.32 5.19
N SER A 250 -12.21 8.43 5.67
CA SER A 250 -13.67 8.55 5.58
C SER A 250 -14.38 7.55 6.48
N GLY A 251 -15.71 7.44 6.35
CA GLY A 251 -16.56 6.41 6.96
C GLY A 251 -17.16 5.45 5.94
N LEU A 252 -16.59 5.31 4.74
CA LEU A 252 -17.13 4.45 3.68
C LEU A 252 -17.20 2.97 4.09
N LEU A 253 -16.25 2.51 4.89
CA LEU A 253 -16.20 1.13 5.38
C LEU A 253 -16.62 1.11 6.86
N PRO A 254 -17.89 0.76 7.18
CA PRO A 254 -18.40 0.84 8.54
C PRO A 254 -17.52 0.08 9.54
N GLY A 255 -17.00 0.79 10.55
CA GLY A 255 -16.08 0.27 11.54
C GLY A 255 -14.62 0.07 11.10
N HIS A 256 -14.31 0.33 9.81
CA HIS A 256 -12.96 0.19 9.22
C HIS A 256 -12.36 1.51 8.71
N GLY A 257 -13.10 2.61 8.73
CA GLY A 257 -12.63 3.89 8.16
C GLY A 257 -12.88 3.97 6.66
N GLY A 258 -11.96 4.55 5.93
CA GLY A 258 -12.03 4.65 4.48
C GLY A 258 -11.30 3.54 3.74
N VAL A 259 -11.41 3.58 2.42
CA VAL A 259 -10.68 2.69 1.49
C VAL A 259 -9.19 3.04 1.51
N LEU A 260 -8.85 4.33 1.53
CA LEU A 260 -7.46 4.80 1.57
C LEU A 260 -6.74 4.27 2.82
N ASP A 261 -7.41 4.23 3.99
CA ASP A 261 -6.92 3.63 5.23
C ASP A 261 -6.58 2.12 5.12
N ARG A 262 -7.02 1.44 4.07
CA ARG A 262 -6.81 0.00 3.85
C ARG A 262 -5.74 -0.31 2.82
N ILE A 263 -5.36 0.67 2.02
CA ILE A 263 -4.41 0.49 0.92
C ILE A 263 -3.15 1.36 1.06
N ASP A 264 -3.06 2.20 2.08
CA ASP A 264 -1.97 3.15 2.34
C ASP A 264 -0.58 2.50 2.28
N ALA A 265 -0.40 1.37 2.95
CA ALA A 265 0.85 0.60 2.91
C ALA A 265 1.12 -0.05 1.54
N LEU A 266 0.07 -0.34 0.77
CA LEU A 266 0.19 -0.91 -0.58
C LEU A 266 0.61 0.12 -1.63
N LEU A 267 0.36 1.40 -1.39
CA LEU A 267 0.70 2.47 -2.33
C LEU A 267 2.19 2.49 -2.72
N PRO A 268 3.15 2.37 -1.80
CA PRO A 268 4.56 2.21 -2.13
C PRO A 268 4.97 0.76 -2.42
N THR A 269 4.40 -0.23 -1.70
CA THR A 269 4.93 -1.60 -1.74
C THR A 269 4.66 -2.30 -3.07
N LEU A 270 3.48 -2.09 -3.69
CA LEU A 270 3.16 -2.70 -4.97
C LEU A 270 4.08 -2.22 -6.12
N PRO A 271 4.25 -0.89 -6.35
CA PRO A 271 5.19 -0.41 -7.36
C PRO A 271 6.63 -0.84 -7.09
N LEU A 272 7.07 -0.82 -5.83
CA LEU A 272 8.42 -1.24 -5.46
C LEU A 272 8.64 -2.75 -5.63
N ALA A 273 7.64 -3.59 -5.37
CA ALA A 273 7.73 -5.02 -5.65
C ALA A 273 7.97 -5.26 -7.15
N LEU A 274 7.23 -4.56 -8.03
CA LEU A 274 7.43 -4.65 -9.47
C LEU A 274 8.78 -4.06 -9.91
N ALA A 275 9.24 -2.97 -9.28
CA ALA A 275 10.55 -2.40 -9.52
C ALA A 275 11.68 -3.39 -9.18
N LEU A 276 11.57 -4.07 -8.03
CA LEU A 276 12.55 -5.08 -7.61
C LEU A 276 12.62 -6.24 -8.60
N ILE A 277 11.45 -6.74 -9.05
CA ILE A 277 11.44 -7.81 -10.08
C ILE A 277 12.08 -7.32 -11.37
N GLY A 278 11.75 -6.13 -11.85
CA GLY A 278 12.35 -5.58 -13.08
C GLY A 278 13.84 -5.28 -12.99
N LEU A 279 14.46 -5.32 -11.79
CA LEU A 279 15.93 -5.26 -11.61
C LEU A 279 16.60 -6.63 -11.63
N MET A 280 15.80 -7.71 -11.50
CA MET A 280 16.29 -9.09 -11.45
C MET A 280 16.13 -9.80 -12.81
N ASP A 281 15.20 -9.33 -13.64
CA ASP A 281 14.99 -9.80 -15.02
C ASP A 281 15.97 -9.12 -15.99
#